data_d4cfce532b6b159a27d60a241dde6121
#
_entry.id   d4cfce532b6b159a27d60a241dde6121
#
_cell.length_a   1.000
_cell.length_b   1.000
_cell.length_c   1.000
_cell.angle_alpha   90.00
_cell.angle_beta   90.00
_cell.angle_gamma   90.00
#
_symmetry.space_group_name_H-M   'P 1'
#
loop_
_entity.id
_entity.type
_entity.pdbx_description
1 polymer ?
#
loop_
_entity_poly.entity_id
_entity_poly.type
_entity_poly.pdbx_seq_one_letter_code
_entity_poly.pdbx_strand_id
1 'polypeptide(L)'
;KEYFYDKGKDIVLFEGVDTWFKRINDYGRKAGFLVEHSIISSGMREIIKSTSIADEFKRIYACRYYYDETHTATWPAQVVNYTAKTQYIFRINKQVLDVNDDADLNKYVPQTERPIPFERMIYIADGLTDVPCMRLVKEYGGKSIAVYSSNNAVAKSLKDVGRVNYIA
;
A
#
# COMPACT_ATOMS: atom_id res chain seq x y z
N LYS A 1 -14.91 -7.49 16.60
CA LYS A 1 -14.48 -6.30 15.81
C LYS A 1 -13.57 -5.41 16.66
N GLU A 2 -13.98 -5.03 17.83
CA GLU A 2 -13.25 -4.13 18.75
C GLU A 2 -11.85 -4.64 19.09
N TYR A 3 -11.70 -5.95 19.33
CA TYR A 3 -10.42 -6.58 19.58
C TYR A 3 -9.35 -6.21 18.52
N PHE A 4 -9.72 -6.18 17.23
CA PHE A 4 -8.78 -5.81 16.17
C PHE A 4 -8.41 -4.32 16.22
N TYR A 5 -9.36 -3.45 16.53
CA TYR A 5 -9.08 -2.02 16.70
C TYR A 5 -8.15 -1.75 17.90
N ASP A 6 -8.32 -2.47 19.00
CA ASP A 6 -7.43 -2.31 20.16
C ASP A 6 -5.99 -2.72 19.81
N LYS A 7 -5.82 -3.78 19.02
CA LYS A 7 -4.48 -4.22 18.59
C LYS A 7 -3.74 -3.20 17.73
N GLY A 8 -4.42 -2.38 16.97
CA GLY A 8 -3.78 -1.34 16.16
C GLY A 8 -3.26 -0.16 16.98
N LYS A 9 -3.87 0.11 18.14
CA LYS A 9 -3.38 1.14 19.07
C LYS A 9 -2.02 0.80 19.68
N ASP A 10 -1.72 -0.50 19.78
CA ASP A 10 -0.48 -1.02 20.37
C ASP A 10 0.66 -1.11 19.32
N ILE A 11 0.40 -0.79 18.05
CA ILE A 11 1.41 -0.86 16.99
C ILE A 11 2.48 0.21 17.21
N VAL A 12 3.71 -0.24 17.39
CA VAL A 12 4.89 0.63 17.42
C VAL A 12 5.38 0.86 16.00
N LEU A 13 5.37 2.12 15.57
CA LEU A 13 5.88 2.50 14.26
C LEU A 13 7.42 2.55 14.27
N PHE A 14 8.03 2.35 13.10
CA PHE A 14 9.45 2.61 12.96
C PHE A 14 9.77 4.09 13.21
N GLU A 15 10.99 4.35 13.67
CA GLU A 15 11.45 5.71 13.95
C GLU A 15 11.26 6.64 12.74
N GLY A 16 10.67 7.81 12.98
CA GLY A 16 10.43 8.85 11.98
C GLY A 16 9.21 8.66 11.09
N VAL A 17 8.47 7.54 11.20
CA VAL A 17 7.25 7.31 10.41
C VAL A 17 6.13 8.27 10.82
N ASP A 18 6.04 8.62 12.08
CA ASP A 18 5.08 9.58 12.64
C ASP A 18 5.17 10.98 11.99
N THR A 19 6.38 11.39 11.60
CA THR A 19 6.63 12.68 10.95
C THR A 19 6.82 12.58 9.43
N TRP A 20 6.98 11.34 8.90
CA TRP A 20 7.31 11.12 7.50
C TRP A 20 6.24 11.66 6.55
N PHE A 21 4.95 11.42 6.84
CA PHE A 21 3.83 11.86 5.99
C PHE A 21 3.82 13.37 5.84
N LYS A 22 3.95 14.09 6.95
CA LYS A 22 4.02 15.55 6.92
C LYS A 22 5.19 16.04 6.08
N ARG A 23 6.39 15.47 6.27
CA ARG A 23 7.60 15.87 5.54
C ARG A 23 7.46 15.63 4.04
N ILE A 24 6.98 14.46 3.61
CA ILE A 24 6.85 14.16 2.19
C ILE A 24 5.73 14.97 1.53
N ASN A 25 4.62 15.19 2.24
CA ASN A 25 3.54 16.04 1.76
C ASN A 25 3.98 17.51 1.60
N ASP A 26 4.75 18.03 2.56
CA ASP A 26 5.31 19.39 2.49
C ASP A 26 6.31 19.52 1.33
N TYR A 27 7.16 18.51 1.14
CA TYR A 27 8.09 18.46 0.01
C TYR A 27 7.35 18.43 -1.33
N GLY A 28 6.33 17.56 -1.46
CA GLY A 28 5.50 17.46 -2.66
C GLY A 28 4.85 18.80 -3.00
N ARG A 29 4.21 19.45 -2.02
CA ARG A 29 3.58 20.77 -2.22
C ARG A 29 4.57 21.83 -2.71
N LYS A 30 5.76 21.88 -2.14
CA LYS A 30 6.82 22.81 -2.59
C LYS A 30 7.28 22.54 -4.02
N ALA A 31 7.23 21.27 -4.44
CA ALA A 31 7.56 20.84 -5.79
C ALA A 31 6.37 20.91 -6.78
N GLY A 32 5.20 21.38 -6.34
CA GLY A 32 3.99 21.49 -7.17
C GLY A 32 3.21 20.18 -7.34
N PHE A 33 3.39 19.22 -6.44
CA PHE A 33 2.70 17.92 -6.47
C PHE A 33 1.82 17.72 -5.25
N LEU A 34 0.66 17.06 -5.46
CA LEU A 34 -0.13 16.45 -4.41
C LEU A 34 0.36 15.01 -4.20
N VAL A 35 0.77 14.69 -2.98
CA VAL A 35 1.16 13.31 -2.59
C VAL A 35 -0.04 12.61 -1.98
N GLU A 36 -0.40 11.44 -2.49
CA GLU A 36 -1.46 10.60 -1.96
C GLU A 36 -0.86 9.29 -1.44
N HIS A 37 -1.31 8.85 -0.27
CA HIS A 37 -0.84 7.63 0.37
C HIS A 37 -1.91 6.54 0.32
N SER A 38 -1.48 5.31 0.04
CA SER A 38 -2.36 4.13 0.05
C SER A 38 -1.63 2.95 0.68
N ILE A 39 -2.37 2.10 1.37
CA ILE A 39 -1.85 0.82 1.89
C ILE A 39 -2.43 -0.34 1.07
N ILE A 40 -1.56 -1.31 0.73
CA ILE A 40 -1.92 -2.62 0.17
C ILE A 40 -1.29 -3.67 1.09
N SER A 41 -2.10 -4.31 1.93
CA SER A 41 -1.62 -5.18 3.00
C SER A 41 -2.40 -6.48 3.11
N SER A 42 -1.70 -7.57 3.44
CA SER A 42 -2.34 -8.82 3.85
C SER A 42 -2.76 -8.84 5.33
N GLY A 43 -2.49 -7.76 6.05
CA GLY A 43 -2.95 -7.57 7.43
C GLY A 43 -4.43 -7.19 7.52
N MET A 44 -4.93 -7.09 8.76
CA MET A 44 -6.32 -6.74 9.03
C MET A 44 -6.56 -5.23 8.93
N ARG A 45 -7.58 -4.87 8.16
CA ARG A 45 -7.96 -3.46 7.94
C ARG A 45 -8.29 -2.72 9.24
N GLU A 46 -8.95 -3.39 10.16
CA GLU A 46 -9.34 -2.83 11.47
C GLU A 46 -8.10 -2.46 12.29
N ILE A 47 -7.06 -3.29 12.27
CA ILE A 47 -5.78 -3.03 12.93
C ILE A 47 -5.13 -1.78 12.32
N ILE A 48 -5.03 -1.74 10.98
CA ILE A 48 -4.43 -0.60 10.27
C ILE A 48 -5.19 0.69 10.55
N LYS A 49 -6.53 0.63 10.54
CA LYS A 49 -7.42 1.78 10.78
C LYS A 49 -7.36 2.36 12.19
N SER A 50 -6.82 1.64 13.14
CA SER A 50 -6.65 2.10 14.53
C SER A 50 -5.23 2.51 14.88
N THR A 51 -4.31 2.49 13.92
CA THR A 51 -2.98 3.08 14.09
C THR A 51 -3.04 4.61 14.09
N SER A 52 -2.06 5.25 14.69
CA SER A 52 -1.95 6.72 14.76
C SER A 52 -1.78 7.41 13.40
N ILE A 53 -1.44 6.66 12.36
CA ILE A 53 -1.21 7.17 11.01
C ILE A 53 -2.33 6.81 10.03
N ALA A 54 -3.43 6.23 10.51
CA ALA A 54 -4.51 5.73 9.65
C ALA A 54 -5.12 6.80 8.74
N ASP A 55 -5.25 8.02 9.24
CA ASP A 55 -5.86 9.15 8.53
C ASP A 55 -4.99 9.72 7.41
N GLU A 56 -3.70 9.35 7.36
CA GLU A 56 -2.80 9.73 6.28
C GLU A 56 -3.10 8.98 4.97
N PHE A 57 -3.87 7.89 5.02
CA PHE A 57 -4.13 7.04 3.87
C PHE A 57 -5.45 7.36 3.18
N LYS A 58 -5.39 7.76 1.93
CA LYS A 58 -6.56 7.91 1.05
C LYS A 58 -7.31 6.58 0.87
N ARG A 59 -6.57 5.46 0.81
CA ARG A 59 -7.11 4.10 0.66
C ARG A 59 -6.31 3.08 1.48
N ILE A 60 -7.05 2.17 2.10
CA ILE A 60 -6.50 1.00 2.80
C ILE A 60 -7.11 -0.25 2.18
N TYR A 61 -6.33 -0.93 1.33
CA TYR A 61 -6.64 -2.23 0.77
C TYR A 61 -6.02 -3.30 1.67
N ALA A 62 -6.86 -3.96 2.47
CA ALA A 62 -6.41 -4.94 3.46
C ALA A 62 -7.49 -5.99 3.71
N CYS A 63 -7.12 -7.10 4.32
CA CYS A 63 -8.09 -8.13 4.70
C CYS A 63 -9.12 -7.57 5.67
N ARG A 64 -10.36 -8.01 5.54
CA ARG A 64 -11.46 -7.66 6.46
C ARG A 64 -12.48 -8.78 6.54
N TYR A 65 -13.23 -8.78 7.65
CA TYR A 65 -14.37 -9.67 7.85
C TYR A 65 -15.70 -8.92 7.69
N TYR A 66 -16.74 -9.68 7.35
CA TYR A 66 -18.09 -9.30 7.72
C TYR A 66 -18.27 -9.55 9.22
N TYR A 67 -18.99 -8.65 9.84
CA TYR A 67 -19.34 -8.73 11.26
C TYR A 67 -20.85 -8.80 11.38
N ASP A 68 -21.36 -9.69 12.24
CA ASP A 68 -22.77 -9.76 12.59
C ASP A 68 -23.19 -8.60 13.52
N GLU A 69 -24.44 -8.64 13.93
CA GLU A 69 -25.04 -7.62 14.82
C GLU A 69 -24.34 -7.56 16.20
N THR A 70 -23.68 -8.65 16.61
CA THR A 70 -22.87 -8.72 17.85
C THR A 70 -21.43 -8.27 17.65
N HIS A 71 -21.07 -7.77 16.46
CA HIS A 71 -19.71 -7.43 16.06
C HIS A 71 -18.74 -8.63 16.04
N THR A 72 -19.26 -9.85 15.93
CA THR A 72 -18.46 -11.06 15.76
C THR A 72 -18.11 -11.28 14.28
N ALA A 73 -16.87 -11.65 14.00
CA ALA A 73 -16.41 -11.93 12.65
C ALA A 73 -17.04 -13.23 12.15
N THR A 74 -17.75 -13.18 11.02
CA THR A 74 -18.51 -14.33 10.47
C THR A 74 -17.94 -14.85 9.18
N TRP A 75 -17.48 -13.97 8.28
CA TRP A 75 -17.03 -14.36 6.94
C TRP A 75 -15.93 -13.42 6.43
N PRO A 76 -14.93 -13.90 5.67
CA PRO A 76 -13.97 -13.05 4.99
C PRO A 76 -14.66 -12.18 3.92
N ALA A 77 -14.77 -10.88 4.15
CA ALA A 77 -15.36 -9.95 3.18
C ALA A 77 -14.36 -9.50 2.10
N GLN A 78 -13.08 -9.51 2.43
CA GLN A 78 -11.99 -9.21 1.51
C GLN A 78 -10.73 -9.92 1.95
N VAL A 79 -10.05 -10.58 1.00
CA VAL A 79 -8.77 -11.23 1.22
C VAL A 79 -7.73 -10.62 0.30
N VAL A 80 -6.65 -10.13 0.87
CA VAL A 80 -5.50 -9.59 0.14
C VAL A 80 -4.31 -10.51 0.39
N ASN A 81 -3.93 -11.24 -0.64
CA ASN A 81 -2.73 -12.08 -0.63
C ASN A 81 -1.68 -11.53 -1.61
N TYR A 82 -0.51 -12.14 -1.64
CA TYR A 82 0.60 -11.66 -2.47
C TYR A 82 0.26 -11.63 -3.98
N THR A 83 -0.57 -12.53 -4.48
CA THR A 83 -0.97 -12.56 -5.90
C THR A 83 -2.00 -11.48 -6.23
N ALA A 84 -2.84 -11.11 -5.25
CA ALA A 84 -3.88 -10.11 -5.44
C ALA A 84 -3.37 -8.65 -5.29
N LYS A 85 -2.19 -8.43 -4.70
CA LYS A 85 -1.70 -7.08 -4.43
C LYS A 85 -1.57 -6.20 -5.67
N THR A 86 -1.14 -6.76 -6.80
CA THR A 86 -0.92 -5.99 -8.04
C THR A 86 -2.19 -5.35 -8.60
N GLN A 87 -3.37 -5.97 -8.43
CA GLN A 87 -4.63 -5.38 -8.89
C GLN A 87 -4.90 -4.02 -8.24
N TYR A 88 -4.52 -3.85 -6.95
CA TYR A 88 -4.74 -2.59 -6.25
C TYR A 88 -3.85 -1.46 -6.76
N ILE A 89 -2.65 -1.79 -7.28
CA ILE A 89 -1.81 -0.81 -7.99
C ILE A 89 -2.52 -0.35 -9.26
N PHE A 90 -3.12 -1.26 -10.04
CA PHE A 90 -3.91 -0.87 -11.21
C PHE A 90 -5.17 -0.07 -10.85
N ARG A 91 -5.84 -0.38 -9.73
CA ARG A 91 -6.95 0.43 -9.22
C ARG A 91 -6.51 1.85 -8.90
N ILE A 92 -5.36 2.03 -8.24
CA ILE A 92 -4.78 3.35 -7.98
C ILE A 92 -4.41 4.03 -9.31
N ASN A 93 -3.75 3.33 -10.21
CA ASN A 93 -3.32 3.83 -11.52
C ASN A 93 -4.49 4.39 -12.34
N LYS A 94 -5.62 3.69 -12.36
CA LYS A 94 -6.83 4.08 -13.08
C LYS A 94 -7.81 4.93 -12.27
N GLN A 95 -7.57 5.14 -10.98
CA GLN A 95 -8.49 5.77 -10.02
C GLN A 95 -9.84 5.04 -9.89
N VAL A 96 -9.88 3.74 -10.16
CA VAL A 96 -11.03 2.87 -9.92
C VAL A 96 -10.88 2.26 -8.52
N LEU A 97 -11.21 3.06 -7.51
CA LEU A 97 -10.84 2.78 -6.13
C LEU A 97 -11.83 1.86 -5.40
N ASP A 98 -13.02 1.63 -5.93
CA ASP A 98 -13.98 0.67 -5.38
C ASP A 98 -13.55 -0.76 -5.77
N VAL A 99 -13.41 -1.63 -4.77
CA VAL A 99 -13.00 -3.03 -4.97
C VAL A 99 -14.04 -3.87 -5.70
N ASN A 100 -15.29 -3.42 -5.74
CA ASN A 100 -16.40 -4.11 -6.42
C ASN A 100 -16.59 -3.65 -7.88
N ASP A 101 -15.88 -2.61 -8.28
CA ASP A 101 -15.95 -2.10 -9.66
C ASP A 101 -14.90 -2.79 -10.52
N ASP A 102 -15.26 -3.94 -11.08
CA ASP A 102 -14.41 -4.70 -11.99
C ASP A 102 -14.59 -4.26 -13.46
N ALA A 103 -15.73 -3.70 -13.81
CA ALA A 103 -16.02 -3.26 -15.17
C ALA A 103 -15.07 -2.12 -15.59
N ASP A 104 -15.01 -1.06 -14.81
CA ASP A 104 -14.11 0.06 -15.09
C ASP A 104 -12.63 -0.31 -14.89
N LEU A 105 -12.33 -1.20 -13.93
CA LEU A 105 -10.97 -1.69 -13.76
C LEU A 105 -10.45 -2.40 -15.02
N ASN A 106 -11.28 -3.21 -15.66
CA ASN A 106 -10.90 -3.99 -16.86
C ASN A 106 -11.01 -3.19 -18.16
N LYS A 107 -11.67 -2.03 -18.14
CA LYS A 107 -11.74 -1.16 -19.30
C LYS A 107 -10.35 -0.75 -19.77
N TYR A 108 -10.15 -0.81 -21.08
CA TYR A 108 -8.88 -0.34 -21.66
C TYR A 108 -8.76 1.19 -21.51
N VAL A 109 -7.69 1.63 -20.88
CA VAL A 109 -7.30 3.03 -20.73
C VAL A 109 -5.83 3.13 -21.17
N PRO A 110 -5.52 3.94 -22.21
CA PRO A 110 -4.14 4.18 -22.62
C PRO A 110 -3.28 4.67 -21.44
N GLN A 111 -1.99 4.31 -21.42
CA GLN A 111 -1.12 4.72 -20.31
C GLN A 111 -1.05 6.24 -20.13
N THR A 112 -1.08 6.98 -21.24
CA THR A 112 -1.03 8.45 -21.25
C THR A 112 -2.29 9.13 -20.68
N GLU A 113 -3.40 8.38 -20.58
CA GLU A 113 -4.69 8.89 -20.07
C GLU A 113 -4.97 8.43 -18.63
N ARG A 114 -4.09 7.64 -18.04
CA ARG A 114 -4.28 7.14 -16.67
C ARG A 114 -4.05 8.27 -15.65
N PRO A 115 -4.98 8.47 -14.71
CA PRO A 115 -4.89 9.58 -13.75
C PRO A 115 -3.62 9.56 -12.89
N ILE A 116 -3.17 8.37 -12.48
CA ILE A 116 -1.92 8.19 -11.71
C ILE A 116 -0.98 7.29 -12.52
N PRO A 117 -0.12 7.84 -13.39
CA PRO A 117 0.85 7.06 -14.14
C PRO A 117 1.83 6.33 -13.21
N PHE A 118 2.32 5.16 -13.63
CA PHE A 118 3.27 4.38 -12.83
C PHE A 118 4.55 5.16 -12.50
N GLU A 119 5.01 6.01 -13.42
CA GLU A 119 6.19 6.86 -13.26
C GLU A 119 6.08 7.82 -12.07
N ARG A 120 4.86 8.08 -11.61
CA ARG A 120 4.57 8.91 -10.43
C ARG A 120 4.33 8.09 -9.17
N MET A 121 4.54 6.77 -9.21
CA MET A 121 4.34 5.89 -8.06
C MET A 121 5.66 5.58 -7.37
N ILE A 122 5.61 5.52 -6.05
CA ILE A 122 6.67 4.97 -5.21
C ILE A 122 6.06 3.83 -4.40
N TYR A 123 6.57 2.61 -4.57
CA TYR A 123 6.13 1.44 -3.81
C TYR A 123 7.15 1.12 -2.71
N ILE A 124 6.71 1.11 -1.47
CA ILE A 124 7.56 0.87 -0.29
C ILE A 124 7.06 -0.39 0.40
N ALA A 125 7.95 -1.37 0.63
CA ALA A 125 7.61 -2.58 1.36
C ALA A 125 8.86 -3.30 1.91
N ASP A 126 8.64 -4.23 2.83
CA ASP A 126 9.70 -4.97 3.55
C ASP A 126 9.81 -6.44 3.16
N GLY A 127 8.82 -6.99 2.44
CA GLY A 127 8.64 -8.43 2.28
C GLY A 127 8.77 -8.96 0.86
N LEU A 128 9.13 -10.25 0.77
CA LEU A 128 9.18 -10.99 -0.50
C LEU A 128 7.80 -11.08 -1.20
N THR A 129 6.73 -11.02 -0.42
CA THR A 129 5.35 -11.02 -0.95
C THR A 129 5.02 -9.77 -1.76
N ASP A 130 5.80 -8.71 -1.61
CA ASP A 130 5.62 -7.44 -2.30
C ASP A 130 6.47 -7.32 -3.59
N VAL A 131 7.33 -8.30 -3.85
CA VAL A 131 8.21 -8.30 -5.02
C VAL A 131 7.46 -8.11 -6.35
N PRO A 132 6.30 -8.77 -6.60
CA PRO A 132 5.55 -8.53 -7.83
C PRO A 132 5.12 -7.07 -7.99
N CYS A 133 4.71 -6.42 -6.90
CA CYS A 133 4.33 -5.01 -6.88
C CYS A 133 5.53 -4.08 -7.08
N MET A 134 6.63 -4.34 -6.40
CA MET A 134 7.89 -3.59 -6.54
C MET A 134 8.39 -3.62 -7.98
N ARG A 135 8.40 -4.81 -8.60
CA ARG A 135 8.79 -4.99 -9.99
C ARG A 135 7.85 -4.27 -10.95
N LEU A 136 6.54 -4.47 -10.78
CA LEU A 136 5.53 -3.82 -11.61
C LEU A 136 5.75 -2.30 -11.66
N VAL A 137 5.82 -1.67 -10.50
CA VAL A 137 6.01 -0.21 -10.42
C VAL A 137 7.33 0.20 -11.04
N LYS A 138 8.42 -0.52 -10.75
CA LYS A 138 9.75 -0.22 -11.30
C LYS A 138 9.80 -0.39 -12.82
N GLU A 139 9.29 -1.48 -13.37
CA GLU A 139 9.31 -1.80 -14.81
C GLU A 139 8.53 -0.77 -15.64
N TYR A 140 7.49 -0.18 -15.05
CA TYR A 140 6.72 0.89 -15.69
C TYR A 140 7.19 2.31 -15.33
N GLY A 141 8.44 2.48 -14.87
CA GLY A 141 9.09 3.78 -14.71
C GLY A 141 8.97 4.39 -13.31
N GLY A 142 8.14 3.84 -12.44
CA GLY A 142 8.03 4.27 -11.04
C GLY A 142 9.25 3.88 -10.21
N LYS A 143 9.16 4.05 -8.90
CA LYS A 143 10.24 3.72 -7.97
C LYS A 143 9.76 2.71 -6.94
N SER A 144 10.66 1.82 -6.54
CA SER A 144 10.41 0.87 -5.45
C SER A 144 11.54 0.91 -4.42
N ILE A 145 11.16 0.83 -3.15
CA ILE A 145 12.05 0.89 -2.00
C ILE A 145 11.79 -0.33 -1.14
N ALA A 146 12.82 -1.16 -0.93
CA ALA A 146 12.75 -2.22 0.07
C ALA A 146 13.24 -1.67 1.41
N VAL A 147 12.37 -1.70 2.42
CA VAL A 147 12.71 -1.28 3.78
C VAL A 147 13.06 -2.49 4.65
N TYR A 148 13.84 -2.27 5.69
CA TYR A 148 14.22 -3.31 6.64
C TYR A 148 14.42 -2.72 8.06
N SER A 149 14.31 -3.56 9.08
CA SER A 149 14.57 -3.13 10.46
C SER A 149 16.03 -3.34 10.86
N SER A 150 16.39 -4.56 11.27
CA SER A 150 17.74 -4.89 11.74
C SER A 150 18.54 -5.75 10.74
N ASN A 151 17.85 -6.56 9.92
CA ASN A 151 18.48 -7.44 8.94
C ASN A 151 18.16 -7.02 7.52
N ASN A 152 19.18 -6.55 6.81
CA ASN A 152 19.04 -6.05 5.43
C ASN A 152 19.29 -7.10 4.33
N ALA A 153 19.48 -8.38 4.68
CA ALA A 153 19.86 -9.42 3.71
C ALA A 153 18.83 -9.55 2.57
N VAL A 154 17.54 -9.56 2.90
CA VAL A 154 16.46 -9.63 1.90
C VAL A 154 16.45 -8.37 1.03
N ALA A 155 16.50 -7.18 1.64
CA ALA A 155 16.50 -5.91 0.90
C ALA A 155 17.72 -5.81 -0.03
N LYS A 156 18.92 -6.18 0.45
CA LYS A 156 20.14 -6.24 -0.37
C LYS A 156 19.97 -7.20 -1.55
N SER A 157 19.52 -8.42 -1.30
CA SER A 157 19.30 -9.40 -2.35
C SER A 157 18.34 -8.87 -3.43
N LEU A 158 17.25 -8.21 -3.04
CA LEU A 158 16.32 -7.59 -3.99
C LEU A 158 16.96 -6.47 -4.80
N LYS A 159 17.87 -5.70 -4.19
CA LYS A 159 18.61 -4.63 -4.87
C LYS A 159 19.62 -5.21 -5.84
N ASP A 160 20.39 -6.21 -5.44
CA ASP A 160 21.47 -6.82 -6.23
C ASP A 160 20.93 -7.50 -7.50
N VAL A 161 19.77 -8.16 -7.40
CA VAL A 161 19.09 -8.75 -8.56
C VAL A 161 18.21 -7.76 -9.32
N GLY A 162 18.28 -6.49 -8.99
CA GLY A 162 17.62 -5.42 -9.72
C GLY A 162 16.09 -5.36 -9.57
N ARG A 163 15.52 -5.98 -8.53
CA ARG A 163 14.05 -5.99 -8.29
C ARG A 163 13.52 -4.71 -7.68
N VAL A 164 14.38 -3.95 -6.98
CA VAL A 164 14.03 -2.65 -6.39
C VAL A 164 15.01 -1.56 -6.82
N ASN A 165 14.62 -0.30 -6.68
CA ASN A 165 15.48 0.84 -6.97
C ASN A 165 16.36 1.19 -5.77
N TYR A 166 15.80 1.14 -4.57
CA TYR A 166 16.46 1.59 -3.34
C TYR A 166 16.21 0.62 -2.19
N ILE A 167 17.06 0.71 -1.19
CA ILE A 167 16.88 0.08 0.14
C ILE A 167 16.99 1.16 1.22
N ALA A 168 16.25 1.03 2.31
CA ALA A 168 16.26 1.97 3.43
C ALA A 168 16.01 1.24 4.76
#